data_46a4910a406eeb86b643dd7abbd7f931
#
_entry.id   46a4910a406eeb86b643dd7abbd7f931
#
_cell.length_a   1.000
_cell.length_b   1.000
_cell.length_c   1.000
_cell.angle_alpha   90.00
_cell.angle_beta   90.00
_cell.angle_gamma   90.00
#
_symmetry.space_group_name_H-M   'P 1'
#
loop_
_entity.id
_entity.type
_entity.pdbx_description
1 polymer ?
#
loop_
_entity_poly.entity_id
_entity_poly.type
_entity_poly.pdbx_seq_one_letter_code
_entity_poly.pdbx_strand_id
1 'polypeptide(L)'
;LDYRKSIGTYQQLYRSPYIKWICFDFDCKNKDEPNLDLLYKNCIKPLNAFLKNNKIYYANEFSGRRGIHTWILFDDYITKKDGYNLIQAIKEGVQWEYDPSTFGLDLFPATSSSYGNIVGKQVKIPLSFHRNGGYSYFFENDFHSEKIGEEFFENQLSILNSIKLNSYKEISAQLNIEELFNESSFKKISLNRPIECEAKKIIKILSETNVFKSLLDRIYHGVPNQMDWLVMLGTLVKIQNGNKLLNEIFKYCPTYSEEETNNKIQILGRKYYPATFGYLYKAYDLEQEAWIDPNETGLQFLIRKLGIDIKEEELRLNEVSLTADCSITIKKEINYLFS
;
A
#
# COMPACT_ATOMS: atom_id res chain seq x y z
N LEU A 1 4.30 -30.80 -19.67
CA LEU A 1 4.48 -29.55 -18.91
C LEU A 1 5.98 -29.35 -18.66
N ASP A 2 6.52 -28.18 -19.05
CA ASP A 2 7.91 -27.86 -18.73
C ASP A 2 7.98 -27.55 -17.23
N TYR A 3 8.41 -28.53 -16.43
CA TYR A 3 8.54 -28.48 -14.97
C TYR A 3 9.50 -27.38 -14.48
N ARG A 4 10.29 -26.76 -15.37
CA ARG A 4 11.18 -25.64 -15.07
C ARG A 4 10.50 -24.28 -15.03
N LYS A 5 9.22 -24.22 -15.33
CA LYS A 5 8.44 -22.98 -15.23
C LYS A 5 7.80 -22.84 -13.85
N SER A 6 8.19 -21.80 -13.12
CA SER A 6 7.47 -21.42 -11.90
C SER A 6 6.13 -20.81 -12.27
N ILE A 7 5.10 -21.18 -11.53
CA ILE A 7 3.75 -20.60 -11.66
C ILE A 7 3.52 -19.69 -10.46
N GLY A 8 3.09 -18.46 -10.72
CA GLY A 8 2.68 -17.52 -9.68
C GLY A 8 1.18 -17.34 -9.64
N THR A 9 0.64 -17.07 -8.47
CA THR A 9 -0.74 -16.69 -8.26
C THR A 9 -0.86 -15.27 -7.79
N TYR A 10 -1.92 -14.61 -8.21
CA TYR A 10 -2.31 -13.33 -7.64
C TYR A 10 -3.23 -13.55 -6.44
N GLN A 11 -3.04 -12.71 -5.43
CA GLN A 11 -3.87 -12.77 -4.24
C GLN A 11 -5.29 -12.24 -4.50
N GLN A 12 -5.38 -11.15 -5.23
CA GLN A 12 -6.64 -10.48 -5.50
C GLN A 12 -7.34 -11.15 -6.68
N LEU A 13 -8.63 -11.40 -6.52
CA LEU A 13 -9.49 -11.81 -7.62
C LEU A 13 -9.55 -10.72 -8.69
N TYR A 14 -9.55 -11.12 -9.95
CA TYR A 14 -9.64 -10.17 -11.08
C TYR A 14 -10.91 -9.33 -10.99
N ARG A 15 -10.76 -8.01 -11.07
CA ARG A 15 -11.84 -7.01 -10.94
C ARG A 15 -12.64 -7.08 -9.62
N SER A 16 -12.05 -7.60 -8.57
CA SER A 16 -12.69 -7.74 -7.27
C SER A 16 -11.79 -7.18 -6.17
N PRO A 17 -12.35 -6.56 -5.11
CA PRO A 17 -11.56 -6.11 -3.97
C PRO A 17 -11.28 -7.25 -2.97
N TYR A 18 -11.68 -8.47 -3.27
CA TYR A 18 -11.66 -9.58 -2.33
C TYR A 18 -10.45 -10.48 -2.48
N ILE A 19 -10.02 -11.04 -1.34
CA ILE A 19 -8.92 -12.00 -1.20
C ILE A 19 -9.34 -13.15 -0.29
N LYS A 20 -8.65 -14.29 -0.38
CA LYS A 20 -8.92 -15.50 0.44
C LYS A 20 -7.76 -15.85 1.35
N TRP A 21 -6.64 -15.13 1.26
CA TRP A 21 -5.42 -15.41 2.02
C TRP A 21 -4.55 -14.16 2.13
N ILE A 22 -3.69 -14.17 3.13
CA ILE A 22 -2.55 -13.25 3.25
C ILE A 22 -1.26 -14.06 3.37
N CYS A 23 -0.14 -13.45 3.01
CA CYS A 23 1.15 -14.13 3.06
C CYS A 23 2.27 -13.17 3.48
N PHE A 24 3.13 -13.65 4.35
CA PHE A 24 4.43 -13.07 4.68
C PHE A 24 5.48 -13.85 3.92
N ASP A 25 6.19 -13.23 3.00
CA ASP A 25 7.23 -13.83 2.18
C ASP A 25 8.59 -13.30 2.60
N PHE A 26 9.32 -14.09 3.36
CA PHE A 26 10.65 -13.76 3.83
C PHE A 26 11.71 -14.41 2.95
N ASP A 27 12.68 -13.61 2.51
CA ASP A 27 13.79 -14.03 1.65
C ASP A 27 15.14 -13.69 2.26
N CYS A 28 16.11 -14.60 2.20
CA CYS A 28 17.51 -14.26 2.40
C CYS A 28 18.01 -13.35 1.28
N LYS A 29 18.64 -12.22 1.63
CA LYS A 29 19.22 -11.30 0.63
C LYS A 29 20.46 -11.84 -0.03
N ASN A 30 21.27 -12.59 0.71
CA ASN A 30 22.37 -13.36 0.11
C ASN A 30 21.78 -14.51 -0.73
N LYS A 31 21.90 -14.38 -2.06
CA LYS A 31 21.31 -15.33 -3.01
C LYS A 31 22.17 -16.58 -3.25
N ASP A 32 23.45 -16.46 -2.97
CA ASP A 32 24.43 -17.51 -3.24
C ASP A 32 24.55 -18.47 -2.07
N GLU A 33 24.49 -17.93 -0.84
CA GLU A 33 24.53 -18.71 0.40
C GLU A 33 23.38 -18.32 1.34
N PRO A 34 22.14 -18.75 1.06
CA PRO A 34 21.00 -18.40 1.89
C PRO A 34 21.07 -19.13 3.24
N ASN A 35 21.06 -18.39 4.33
CA ASN A 35 21.01 -18.96 5.68
C ASN A 35 19.56 -19.10 6.13
N LEU A 36 18.94 -20.21 5.78
CA LEU A 36 17.54 -20.50 6.09
C LEU A 36 17.28 -20.76 7.56
N ASP A 37 18.24 -21.32 8.29
CA ASP A 37 18.12 -21.55 9.74
C ASP A 37 18.05 -20.22 10.48
N LEU A 38 18.88 -19.27 10.09
CA LEU A 38 18.86 -17.92 10.65
C LEU A 38 17.58 -17.16 10.26
N LEU A 39 17.14 -17.29 8.99
CA LEU A 39 15.87 -16.75 8.55
C LEU A 39 14.71 -17.29 9.39
N TYR A 40 14.65 -18.60 9.58
CA TYR A 40 13.63 -19.24 10.38
C TYR A 40 13.66 -18.73 11.82
N LYS A 41 14.84 -18.73 12.45
CA LYS A 41 15.01 -18.30 13.84
C LYS A 41 14.58 -16.86 14.05
N ASN A 42 15.01 -15.94 13.19
CA ASN A 42 14.85 -14.49 13.43
C ASN A 42 13.54 -13.92 12.88
N CYS A 43 12.95 -14.55 11.86
CA CYS A 43 11.76 -14.04 11.20
C CYS A 43 10.53 -14.92 11.42
N ILE A 44 10.67 -16.23 11.16
CA ILE A 44 9.51 -17.12 11.16
C ILE A 44 9.11 -17.56 12.58
N LYS A 45 10.06 -17.88 13.42
CA LYS A 45 9.78 -18.31 14.80
C LYS A 45 9.07 -17.24 15.64
N PRO A 46 9.50 -15.96 15.62
CA PRO A 46 8.75 -14.88 16.29
C PRO A 46 7.35 -14.70 15.72
N LEU A 47 7.20 -14.74 14.39
CA LEU A 47 5.89 -14.67 13.73
C LEU A 47 4.98 -15.81 14.18
N ASN A 48 5.48 -17.05 14.11
CA ASN A 48 4.75 -18.24 14.56
C ASN A 48 4.32 -18.15 16.03
N ALA A 49 5.19 -17.66 16.89
CA ALA A 49 4.87 -17.46 18.31
C ALA A 49 3.70 -16.48 18.49
N PHE A 50 3.75 -15.34 17.79
CA PHE A 50 2.65 -14.37 17.81
C PHE A 50 1.34 -14.99 17.28
N LEU A 51 1.38 -15.65 16.12
CA LEU A 51 0.20 -16.28 15.53
C LEU A 51 -0.42 -17.35 16.45
N LYS A 52 0.41 -18.21 17.04
CA LYS A 52 -0.04 -19.23 18.00
C LYS A 52 -0.69 -18.60 19.24
N ASN A 53 -0.05 -17.59 19.83
CA ASN A 53 -0.57 -16.91 21.03
C ASN A 53 -1.93 -16.24 20.75
N ASN A 54 -2.13 -15.78 19.53
CA ASN A 54 -3.37 -15.17 19.08
C ASN A 54 -4.29 -16.17 18.35
N LYS A 55 -4.09 -17.48 18.51
CA LYS A 55 -4.93 -18.56 17.94
C LYS A 55 -5.22 -18.39 16.42
N ILE A 56 -4.27 -17.80 15.69
CA ILE A 56 -4.35 -17.62 14.25
C ILE A 56 -3.71 -18.85 13.59
N TYR A 57 -4.47 -19.55 12.76
CA TYR A 57 -3.96 -20.70 12.02
C TYR A 57 -3.12 -20.23 10.83
N TYR A 58 -2.01 -20.90 10.61
CA TYR A 58 -1.06 -20.58 9.55
C TYR A 58 -0.40 -21.84 9.00
N ALA A 59 0.20 -21.72 7.84
CA ALA A 59 1.04 -22.76 7.25
C ALA A 59 2.36 -22.14 6.77
N ASN A 60 3.48 -22.75 7.15
CA ASN A 60 4.80 -22.35 6.67
C ASN A 60 5.19 -23.18 5.46
N GLU A 61 5.72 -22.52 4.43
CA GLU A 61 6.21 -23.14 3.20
C GLU A 61 7.64 -22.69 2.93
N PHE A 62 8.55 -23.62 2.74
CA PHE A 62 9.83 -23.32 2.12
C PHE A 62 9.62 -23.00 0.64
N SER A 63 10.10 -21.86 0.17
CA SER A 63 9.85 -21.39 -1.21
C SER A 63 10.56 -22.19 -2.32
N GLY A 64 11.41 -23.15 -1.95
CA GLY A 64 12.21 -23.96 -2.87
C GLY A 64 13.60 -23.41 -3.15
N ARG A 65 13.99 -22.26 -2.59
CA ARG A 65 15.34 -21.70 -2.79
C ARG A 65 15.92 -20.98 -1.57
N ARG A 66 15.43 -19.79 -1.24
CA ARG A 66 16.06 -18.89 -0.27
C ARG A 66 15.07 -18.21 0.68
N GLY A 67 13.81 -18.57 0.61
CA GLY A 67 12.75 -17.92 1.34
C GLY A 67 11.80 -18.89 2.02
N ILE A 68 11.03 -18.34 2.94
CA ILE A 68 9.95 -19.03 3.64
C ILE A 68 8.71 -18.14 3.57
N HIS A 69 7.60 -18.71 3.13
CA HIS A 69 6.29 -18.11 3.12
C HIS A 69 5.51 -18.55 4.36
N THR A 70 4.84 -17.61 5.03
CA THR A 70 3.85 -17.93 6.06
C THR A 70 2.49 -17.52 5.53
N TRP A 71 1.63 -18.50 5.28
CA TRP A 71 0.30 -18.36 4.74
C TRP A 71 -0.74 -18.34 5.84
N ILE A 72 -1.70 -17.41 5.75
CA ILE A 72 -2.89 -17.34 6.59
C ILE A 72 -4.08 -17.35 5.65
N LEU A 73 -4.90 -18.41 5.72
CA LEU A 73 -6.03 -18.64 4.84
C LEU A 73 -7.36 -18.38 5.58
N PHE A 74 -8.35 -17.88 4.87
CA PHE A 74 -9.65 -17.55 5.43
C PHE A 74 -10.76 -18.46 4.92
N ASP A 75 -11.73 -18.72 5.79
CA ASP A 75 -12.93 -19.50 5.50
C ASP A 75 -13.86 -18.76 4.53
N ASP A 76 -13.86 -17.41 4.55
CA ASP A 76 -14.63 -16.59 3.65
C ASP A 76 -13.73 -15.56 2.94
N TYR A 77 -14.30 -14.87 1.97
CA TYR A 77 -13.63 -13.75 1.30
C TYR A 77 -13.60 -12.54 2.22
N ILE A 78 -12.43 -11.92 2.33
CA ILE A 78 -12.24 -10.65 3.03
C ILE A 78 -11.85 -9.57 2.03
N THR A 79 -12.01 -8.30 2.40
CA THR A 79 -11.52 -7.23 1.53
C THR A 79 -9.99 -7.19 1.57
N LYS A 80 -9.38 -6.74 0.49
CA LYS A 80 -7.92 -6.52 0.45
C LYS A 80 -7.46 -5.53 1.52
N LYS A 81 -8.30 -4.54 1.85
CA LYS A 81 -8.05 -3.58 2.93
C LYS A 81 -7.99 -4.28 4.28
N ASP A 82 -8.95 -5.17 4.56
CA ASP A 82 -8.98 -5.92 5.82
C ASP A 82 -7.75 -6.83 5.95
N GLY A 83 -7.36 -7.50 4.86
CA GLY A 83 -6.14 -8.31 4.84
C GLY A 83 -4.88 -7.49 5.05
N TYR A 84 -4.81 -6.28 4.48
CA TYR A 84 -3.70 -5.36 4.72
C TYR A 84 -3.64 -4.89 6.18
N ASN A 85 -4.78 -4.48 6.75
CA ASN A 85 -4.87 -4.06 8.14
C ASN A 85 -4.46 -5.19 9.10
N LEU A 86 -4.88 -6.42 8.83
CA LEU A 86 -4.45 -7.59 9.59
C LEU A 86 -2.93 -7.79 9.52
N ILE A 87 -2.33 -7.66 8.34
CA ILE A 87 -0.88 -7.74 8.18
C ILE A 87 -0.17 -6.66 9.02
N GLN A 88 -0.67 -5.42 9.02
CA GLN A 88 -0.07 -4.35 9.82
C GLN A 88 -0.19 -4.65 11.32
N ALA A 89 -1.37 -5.08 11.80
CA ALA A 89 -1.57 -5.46 13.20
C ALA A 89 -0.62 -6.60 13.63
N ILE A 90 -0.45 -7.63 12.80
CA ILE A 90 0.51 -8.71 13.06
C ILE A 90 1.94 -8.16 13.09
N LYS A 91 2.32 -7.33 12.10
CA LYS A 91 3.66 -6.72 12.06
C LYS A 91 4.00 -5.92 13.31
N GLU A 92 3.07 -5.15 13.80
CA GLU A 92 3.24 -4.32 15.00
C GLU A 92 3.28 -5.17 16.29
N GLY A 93 2.53 -6.27 16.31
CA GLY A 93 2.46 -7.16 17.47
C GLY A 93 3.61 -8.15 17.60
N VAL A 94 4.35 -8.44 16.53
CA VAL A 94 5.47 -9.38 16.54
C VAL A 94 6.74 -8.73 17.08
N GLN A 95 7.39 -9.36 18.04
CA GLN A 95 8.73 -8.96 18.51
C GLN A 95 9.79 -9.52 17.56
N TRP A 96 10.14 -8.72 16.56
CA TRP A 96 11.04 -9.13 15.50
C TRP A 96 12.51 -9.11 15.94
N GLU A 97 13.23 -10.20 15.64
CA GLU A 97 14.70 -10.24 15.63
C GLU A 97 15.26 -10.05 14.21
N TYR A 98 14.47 -9.49 13.36
CA TYR A 98 14.68 -9.35 11.94
C TYR A 98 15.60 -8.18 11.60
N ASP A 99 16.65 -8.47 10.83
CA ASP A 99 17.56 -7.46 10.28
C ASP A 99 17.23 -7.22 8.79
N PRO A 100 16.72 -6.02 8.43
CA PRO A 100 16.41 -5.68 7.05
C PRO A 100 17.63 -5.66 6.12
N SER A 101 18.87 -5.65 6.61
CA SER A 101 20.07 -5.77 5.77
C SER A 101 20.30 -7.20 5.29
N THR A 102 19.91 -8.17 6.10
CA THR A 102 20.12 -9.61 5.88
C THR A 102 18.93 -10.28 5.22
N PHE A 103 17.71 -9.87 5.59
CA PHE A 103 16.48 -10.48 5.11
C PHE A 103 15.60 -9.47 4.38
N GLY A 104 14.81 -9.94 3.41
CA GLY A 104 13.74 -9.21 2.77
C GLY A 104 12.38 -9.71 3.28
N LEU A 105 11.39 -8.82 3.29
CA LEU A 105 10.01 -9.17 3.59
C LEU A 105 9.11 -8.55 2.52
N ASP A 106 8.47 -9.39 1.74
CA ASP A 106 7.36 -9.02 0.86
C ASP A 106 6.04 -9.41 1.54
N LEU A 107 5.05 -8.52 1.46
CA LEU A 107 3.74 -8.71 2.08
C LEU A 107 2.66 -8.86 1.01
N PHE A 108 1.74 -9.78 1.24
CA PHE A 108 0.57 -10.00 0.39
C PHE A 108 -0.71 -9.94 1.22
N PRO A 109 -1.49 -8.83 1.12
CA PRO A 109 -1.32 -7.67 0.25
C PRO A 109 -0.24 -6.69 0.74
N ALA A 110 0.49 -6.07 -0.21
CA ALA A 110 1.47 -5.03 0.09
C ALA A 110 0.84 -3.65 0.32
N THR A 111 -0.41 -3.46 -0.11
CA THR A 111 -1.17 -2.21 0.01
C THR A 111 -2.64 -2.49 0.27
N SER A 112 -3.31 -1.59 0.97
CA SER A 112 -4.77 -1.65 1.20
C SER A 112 -5.60 -1.37 -0.06
N SER A 113 -4.99 -0.75 -1.07
CA SER A 113 -5.67 -0.33 -2.30
C SER A 113 -6.02 -1.54 -3.18
N SER A 114 -7.30 -1.63 -3.55
CA SER A 114 -7.83 -2.63 -4.50
C SER A 114 -8.17 -2.03 -5.87
N TYR A 115 -7.54 -0.92 -6.23
CA TYR A 115 -7.90 -0.14 -7.39
C TYR A 115 -7.47 -0.75 -8.73
N GLY A 116 -8.43 -0.73 -9.65
CA GLY A 116 -8.22 -1.03 -11.07
C GLY A 116 -8.03 -2.52 -11.37
N ASN A 117 -7.56 -2.78 -12.58
CA ASN A 117 -7.22 -4.13 -13.05
C ASN A 117 -5.84 -4.60 -12.53
N ILE A 118 -5.25 -3.89 -11.58
CA ILE A 118 -3.92 -4.21 -11.04
C ILE A 118 -4.11 -5.25 -9.95
N VAL A 119 -3.78 -6.48 -10.26
CA VAL A 119 -3.89 -7.62 -9.34
C VAL A 119 -2.70 -7.71 -8.35
N GLY A 120 -1.76 -6.78 -8.42
CA GLY A 120 -0.61 -6.72 -7.52
C GLY A 120 0.57 -7.60 -7.94
N LYS A 121 1.46 -7.90 -6.98
CA LYS A 121 2.55 -8.86 -7.17
C LYS A 121 2.02 -10.28 -7.14
N GLN A 122 2.71 -11.18 -7.84
CA GLN A 122 2.48 -12.61 -7.76
C GLN A 122 3.33 -13.22 -6.63
N VAL A 123 2.79 -14.22 -5.99
CA VAL A 123 3.54 -15.15 -5.16
C VAL A 123 3.58 -16.52 -5.85
N LYS A 124 4.66 -17.25 -5.69
CA LYS A 124 4.78 -18.59 -6.28
C LYS A 124 3.75 -19.53 -5.65
N ILE A 125 3.06 -20.33 -6.47
CA ILE A 125 2.12 -21.33 -5.98
C ILE A 125 2.86 -22.35 -5.12
N PRO A 126 2.33 -22.68 -3.92
CA PRO A 126 2.87 -23.75 -3.08
C PRO A 126 3.01 -25.09 -3.81
N LEU A 127 3.91 -25.93 -3.30
CA LEU A 127 4.20 -27.26 -3.84
C LEU A 127 4.61 -27.25 -5.32
N SER A 128 5.20 -26.15 -5.77
CA SER A 128 5.67 -26.01 -7.15
C SER A 128 7.20 -25.92 -7.22
N PHE A 129 7.74 -26.19 -8.39
CA PHE A 129 9.17 -26.10 -8.63
C PHE A 129 9.62 -24.63 -8.73
N HIS A 130 10.70 -24.29 -8.04
CA HIS A 130 11.34 -22.98 -8.21
C HIS A 130 12.39 -23.06 -9.31
N ARG A 131 12.26 -22.28 -10.38
CA ARG A 131 13.11 -22.38 -11.59
C ARG A 131 14.63 -22.32 -11.33
N ASN A 132 15.05 -21.69 -10.24
CA ASN A 132 16.46 -21.52 -9.83
C ASN A 132 16.75 -22.24 -8.50
N GLY A 133 15.97 -23.26 -8.15
CA GLY A 133 16.11 -23.96 -6.89
C GLY A 133 15.46 -25.34 -6.93
N GLY A 134 14.88 -25.76 -5.84
CA GLY A 134 14.17 -27.02 -5.66
C GLY A 134 12.65 -26.88 -5.63
N TYR A 135 11.99 -27.92 -5.15
CA TYR A 135 10.56 -27.88 -4.86
C TYR A 135 10.29 -27.08 -3.60
N SER A 136 9.18 -26.33 -3.60
CA SER A 136 8.63 -25.80 -2.37
C SER A 136 7.82 -26.87 -1.63
N TYR A 137 7.80 -26.77 -0.32
CA TYR A 137 7.06 -27.71 0.53
C TYR A 137 6.62 -27.06 1.82
N PHE A 138 5.50 -27.53 2.34
CA PHE A 138 5.03 -27.16 3.66
C PHE A 138 5.80 -27.92 4.74
N PHE A 139 6.03 -27.25 5.86
CA PHE A 139 6.60 -27.88 7.04
C PHE A 139 5.84 -27.46 8.29
N GLU A 140 5.77 -28.39 9.22
CA GLU A 140 5.13 -28.14 10.51
C GLU A 140 6.14 -27.70 11.58
N ASN A 141 6.33 -27.55 12.56
CA ASN A 141 7.32 -27.29 13.60
C ASN A 141 8.58 -26.51 13.13
N ASP A 142 9.77 -27.03 13.42
CA ASP A 142 11.03 -26.39 13.06
C ASP A 142 11.37 -26.66 11.58
N PHE A 143 12.06 -25.68 10.96
CA PHE A 143 12.50 -25.84 9.58
C PHE A 143 13.59 -26.89 9.47
N HIS A 144 13.38 -27.87 8.60
CA HIS A 144 14.37 -28.86 8.22
C HIS A 144 14.37 -29.03 6.72
N SER A 145 15.55 -29.17 6.11
CA SER A 145 15.64 -29.48 4.68
C SER A 145 15.11 -30.89 4.43
N GLU A 146 13.97 -31.00 3.77
CA GLU A 146 13.38 -32.29 3.42
C GLU A 146 14.01 -32.87 2.15
N LYS A 147 14.21 -34.20 2.13
CA LYS A 147 14.58 -34.92 0.91
C LYS A 147 13.32 -35.35 0.18
N ILE A 148 13.28 -35.08 -1.12
CA ILE A 148 12.16 -35.49 -1.97
C ILE A 148 12.29 -36.99 -2.22
N GLY A 149 11.33 -37.76 -1.71
CA GLY A 149 11.19 -39.21 -1.89
C GLY A 149 9.72 -39.58 -2.12
N GLU A 150 9.41 -40.89 -2.16
CA GLU A 150 8.03 -41.36 -2.38
C GLU A 150 7.05 -40.87 -1.29
N GLU A 151 7.47 -40.89 -0.03
CA GLU A 151 6.68 -40.45 1.11
C GLU A 151 6.50 -38.92 1.16
N PHE A 152 7.33 -38.16 0.46
CA PHE A 152 7.29 -36.70 0.50
C PHE A 152 5.92 -36.14 0.06
N PHE A 153 5.41 -36.60 -1.06
CA PHE A 153 4.15 -36.09 -1.60
C PHE A 153 2.95 -36.51 -0.75
N GLU A 154 2.97 -37.69 -0.17
CA GLU A 154 1.91 -38.14 0.76
C GLU A 154 1.91 -37.30 2.03
N ASN A 155 3.08 -37.00 2.58
CA ASN A 155 3.23 -36.11 3.72
C ASN A 155 2.75 -34.70 3.40
N GLN A 156 3.13 -34.14 2.25
CA GLN A 156 2.66 -32.80 1.82
C GLN A 156 1.13 -32.75 1.65
N LEU A 157 0.53 -33.81 1.12
CA LEU A 157 -0.93 -33.91 1.00
C LEU A 157 -1.61 -33.99 2.37
N SER A 158 -1.01 -34.70 3.31
CA SER A 158 -1.48 -34.77 4.70
C SER A 158 -1.42 -33.39 5.36
N ILE A 159 -0.31 -32.67 5.23
CA ILE A 159 -0.17 -31.31 5.76
C ILE A 159 -1.23 -30.38 5.14
N LEU A 160 -1.39 -30.41 3.81
CA LEU A 160 -2.41 -29.61 3.11
C LEU A 160 -3.83 -29.84 3.68
N ASN A 161 -4.19 -31.12 3.90
CA ASN A 161 -5.50 -31.48 4.43
C ASN A 161 -5.66 -31.08 5.90
N SER A 162 -4.57 -30.86 6.63
CA SER A 162 -4.59 -30.42 8.02
C SER A 162 -4.70 -28.90 8.19
N ILE A 163 -4.45 -28.12 7.12
CA ILE A 163 -4.48 -26.65 7.17
C ILE A 163 -5.87 -26.18 7.56
N LYS A 164 -5.95 -25.45 8.67
CA LYS A 164 -7.19 -24.84 9.15
C LYS A 164 -7.36 -23.45 8.55
N LEU A 165 -8.61 -23.13 8.25
CA LEU A 165 -9.02 -21.81 7.81
C LEU A 165 -9.35 -20.92 9.02
N ASN A 166 -9.21 -19.63 8.84
CA ASN A 166 -9.46 -18.62 9.86
C ASN A 166 -10.74 -17.86 9.57
N SER A 167 -11.48 -17.51 10.61
CA SER A 167 -12.51 -16.48 10.52
C SER A 167 -11.87 -15.11 10.73
N TYR A 168 -11.91 -14.25 9.70
CA TYR A 168 -11.39 -12.88 9.81
C TYR A 168 -12.08 -12.11 10.93
N LYS A 169 -13.40 -12.30 11.09
CA LYS A 169 -14.19 -11.64 12.13
C LYS A 169 -13.66 -11.96 13.54
N GLU A 170 -13.31 -13.21 13.78
CA GLU A 170 -12.77 -13.63 15.08
C GLU A 170 -11.38 -13.04 15.33
N ILE A 171 -10.49 -13.09 14.32
CA ILE A 171 -9.16 -12.50 14.41
C ILE A 171 -9.24 -10.99 14.59
N SER A 172 -10.09 -10.30 13.82
CA SER A 172 -10.26 -8.85 13.89
C SER A 172 -10.71 -8.40 15.27
N ALA A 173 -11.68 -9.11 15.86
CA ALA A 173 -12.13 -8.84 17.21
C ALA A 173 -11.03 -9.10 18.26
N GLN A 174 -10.29 -10.20 18.12
CA GLN A 174 -9.23 -10.57 19.05
C GLN A 174 -8.04 -9.60 19.05
N LEU A 175 -7.65 -9.10 17.87
CA LEU A 175 -6.56 -8.15 17.70
C LEU A 175 -7.03 -6.69 17.78
N ASN A 176 -8.31 -6.43 18.05
CA ASN A 176 -8.92 -5.09 18.07
C ASN A 176 -8.61 -4.28 16.78
N ILE A 177 -8.61 -4.95 15.63
CA ILE A 177 -8.20 -4.32 14.35
C ILE A 177 -9.08 -3.12 14.03
N GLU A 178 -10.38 -3.18 14.30
CA GLU A 178 -11.28 -2.03 14.08
C GLU A 178 -10.91 -0.84 14.96
N GLU A 179 -10.49 -1.04 16.20
CA GLU A 179 -10.02 0.03 17.06
C GLU A 179 -8.66 0.56 16.60
N LEU A 180 -7.71 -0.31 16.29
CA LEU A 180 -6.36 0.06 15.83
C LEU A 180 -6.40 0.90 14.54
N PHE A 181 -7.32 0.60 13.61
CA PHE A 181 -7.40 1.28 12.32
C PHE A 181 -8.57 2.27 12.21
N ASN A 182 -9.53 2.26 13.16
CA ASN A 182 -10.52 3.34 13.33
C ASN A 182 -10.03 4.45 14.27
N GLU A 183 -9.17 4.13 15.24
CA GLU A 183 -8.47 5.10 16.09
C GLU A 183 -7.21 5.71 15.46
N SER A 184 -6.76 5.28 14.29
CA SER A 184 -5.99 6.18 13.45
C SER A 184 -6.92 7.35 13.15
N SER A 185 -7.05 8.16 14.16
CA SER A 185 -7.87 9.33 14.33
C SER A 185 -7.71 10.19 13.08
N PHE A 186 -8.52 9.91 12.07
CA PHE A 186 -8.76 10.89 11.03
C PHE A 186 -9.42 12.06 11.73
N LYS A 187 -8.62 13.03 12.12
CA LYS A 187 -9.12 14.29 12.63
C LYS A 187 -10.07 14.83 11.59
N LYS A 188 -11.35 14.92 11.95
CA LYS A 188 -12.35 15.56 11.10
C LYS A 188 -12.06 17.07 11.08
N ILE A 189 -11.82 17.62 9.90
CA ILE A 189 -11.69 19.07 9.73
C ILE A 189 -13.02 19.62 9.24
N SER A 190 -13.63 20.51 9.99
CA SER A 190 -14.79 21.27 9.57
C SER A 190 -14.37 22.70 9.25
N LEU A 191 -14.62 23.16 8.04
CA LEU A 191 -14.46 24.56 7.66
C LEU A 191 -15.80 25.28 7.73
N ASN A 192 -15.87 26.31 8.54
CA ASN A 192 -17.07 27.06 8.75
C ASN A 192 -17.29 28.23 7.77
N ARG A 193 -16.35 28.41 6.80
CA ARG A 193 -16.48 29.50 5.80
C ARG A 193 -15.78 29.14 4.49
N PRO A 194 -16.31 29.61 3.34
CA PRO A 194 -15.59 29.52 2.07
C PRO A 194 -14.34 30.41 2.11
N ILE A 195 -13.27 29.94 1.45
CA ILE A 195 -12.03 30.70 1.32
C ILE A 195 -11.86 31.06 -0.14
N GLU A 196 -11.80 32.34 -0.43
CA GLU A 196 -11.49 32.83 -1.75
C GLU A 196 -10.03 32.61 -2.09
N CYS A 197 -9.78 31.94 -3.21
CA CYS A 197 -8.44 31.70 -3.70
C CYS A 197 -8.41 31.60 -5.22
N GLU A 198 -7.59 32.42 -5.87
CA GLU A 198 -7.38 32.36 -7.30
C GLU A 198 -6.45 31.18 -7.67
N ALA A 199 -6.65 30.58 -8.85
CA ALA A 199 -5.79 29.50 -9.36
C ALA A 199 -4.30 29.89 -9.34
N LYS A 200 -3.99 31.15 -9.70
CA LYS A 200 -2.63 31.70 -9.63
C LYS A 200 -2.06 31.69 -8.20
N LYS A 201 -2.89 31.90 -7.19
CA LYS A 201 -2.47 31.87 -5.79
C LYS A 201 -2.15 30.45 -5.35
N ILE A 202 -2.94 29.46 -5.76
CA ILE A 202 -2.67 28.04 -5.50
C ILE A 202 -1.35 27.61 -6.12
N ILE A 203 -1.14 27.93 -7.40
CA ILE A 203 0.12 27.63 -8.11
C ILE A 203 1.30 28.29 -7.41
N LYS A 204 1.15 29.55 -7.00
CA LYS A 204 2.20 30.28 -6.27
C LYS A 204 2.55 29.61 -4.95
N ILE A 205 1.54 29.20 -4.15
CA ILE A 205 1.74 28.51 -2.88
C ILE A 205 2.45 27.16 -3.08
N LEU A 206 1.99 26.35 -4.02
CA LEU A 206 2.64 25.07 -4.32
C LEU A 206 4.09 25.26 -4.78
N SER A 207 4.36 26.31 -5.58
CA SER A 207 5.70 26.65 -6.06
C SER A 207 6.67 27.11 -4.97
N GLU A 208 6.21 27.31 -3.74
CA GLU A 208 7.08 27.61 -2.60
C GLU A 208 7.95 26.39 -2.22
N THR A 209 7.54 25.19 -2.61
CA THR A 209 8.28 23.97 -2.34
C THR A 209 9.08 23.52 -3.57
N ASN A 210 10.29 23.01 -3.35
CA ASN A 210 11.16 22.53 -4.42
C ASN A 210 10.50 21.39 -5.22
N VAL A 211 9.72 20.54 -4.57
CA VAL A 211 8.98 19.45 -5.21
C VAL A 211 8.00 19.99 -6.25
N PHE A 212 7.07 20.85 -5.83
CA PHE A 212 6.05 21.37 -6.73
C PHE A 212 6.61 22.37 -7.74
N LYS A 213 7.63 23.12 -7.38
CA LYS A 213 8.34 23.99 -8.32
C LYS A 213 8.96 23.17 -9.45
N SER A 214 9.71 22.11 -9.14
CA SER A 214 10.29 21.20 -10.12
C SER A 214 9.24 20.50 -10.99
N LEU A 215 8.12 20.09 -10.37
CA LEU A 215 7.01 19.44 -11.05
C LEU A 215 6.31 20.41 -12.03
N LEU A 216 5.99 21.62 -11.61
CA LEU A 216 5.39 22.65 -12.47
C LEU A 216 6.32 23.05 -13.61
N ASP A 217 7.62 23.13 -13.36
CA ASP A 217 8.61 23.42 -14.40
C ASP A 217 8.61 22.35 -15.50
N ARG A 218 8.56 21.07 -15.13
CA ARG A 218 8.42 19.97 -16.10
C ARG A 218 7.10 20.03 -16.88
N ILE A 219 6.00 20.43 -16.23
CA ILE A 219 4.71 20.60 -16.93
C ILE A 219 4.79 21.74 -17.94
N TYR A 220 5.41 22.87 -17.59
CA TYR A 220 5.40 24.05 -18.45
C TYR A 220 6.45 24.01 -19.56
N HIS A 221 7.58 23.37 -19.34
CA HIS A 221 8.71 23.39 -20.28
C HIS A 221 9.09 22.02 -20.84
N GLY A 222 8.44 20.96 -20.40
CA GLY A 222 8.79 19.61 -20.78
C GLY A 222 7.60 18.70 -20.97
N VAL A 223 7.88 17.42 -20.91
CA VAL A 223 6.86 16.37 -20.93
C VAL A 223 6.70 15.86 -19.50
N PRO A 224 5.57 16.11 -18.85
CA PRO A 224 5.32 15.56 -17.51
C PRO A 224 5.30 14.03 -17.59
N ASN A 225 5.94 13.38 -16.65
CA ASN A 225 5.89 11.95 -16.51
C ASN A 225 4.59 11.51 -15.78
N GLN A 226 4.37 10.21 -15.72
CA GLN A 226 3.17 9.66 -15.06
C GLN A 226 3.09 10.04 -13.57
N MET A 227 4.25 10.15 -12.89
CA MET A 227 4.30 10.53 -11.48
C MET A 227 3.85 11.97 -11.27
N ASP A 228 4.26 12.90 -12.14
CA ASP A 228 3.85 14.30 -12.06
C ASP A 228 2.33 14.44 -12.16
N TRP A 229 1.70 13.69 -13.06
CA TRP A 229 0.26 13.61 -13.17
C TRP A 229 -0.40 13.11 -11.89
N LEU A 230 0.11 12.03 -11.30
CA LEU A 230 -0.44 11.43 -10.09
C LEU A 230 -0.33 12.37 -8.89
N VAL A 231 0.78 13.05 -8.74
CA VAL A 231 1.00 14.02 -7.64
C VAL A 231 0.04 15.20 -7.77
N MET A 232 -0.13 15.77 -8.96
CA MET A 232 -1.06 16.88 -9.19
C MET A 232 -2.51 16.44 -9.00
N LEU A 233 -2.89 15.27 -9.53
CA LEU A 233 -4.21 14.70 -9.34
C LEU A 233 -4.50 14.48 -7.85
N GLY A 234 -3.61 13.81 -7.12
CA GLY A 234 -3.76 13.56 -5.68
C GLY A 234 -3.91 14.85 -4.88
N THR A 235 -3.21 15.91 -5.28
CA THR A 235 -3.23 17.20 -4.58
C THR A 235 -4.48 18.01 -4.88
N LEU A 236 -4.98 18.03 -6.13
CA LEU A 236 -5.96 19.02 -6.58
C LEU A 236 -7.33 18.45 -6.97
N VAL A 237 -7.44 17.17 -7.36
CA VAL A 237 -8.72 16.62 -7.84
C VAL A 237 -9.83 16.65 -6.80
N LYS A 238 -9.47 16.62 -5.52
CA LYS A 238 -10.38 16.67 -4.37
C LYS A 238 -10.84 18.08 -4.02
N ILE A 239 -10.27 19.08 -4.67
CA ILE A 239 -10.67 20.48 -4.55
C ILE A 239 -11.85 20.72 -5.49
N GLN A 240 -12.89 21.41 -5.04
CA GLN A 240 -14.03 21.79 -5.90
C GLN A 240 -13.52 22.61 -7.09
N ASN A 241 -13.96 22.24 -8.29
CA ASN A 241 -13.37 22.72 -9.55
C ASN A 241 -11.88 22.37 -9.73
N GLY A 242 -11.32 21.43 -8.96
CA GLY A 242 -9.96 20.93 -9.13
C GLY A 242 -9.70 20.39 -10.53
N ASN A 243 -10.73 19.83 -11.18
CA ASN A 243 -10.66 19.43 -12.59
C ASN A 243 -10.37 20.60 -13.51
N LYS A 244 -11.03 21.76 -13.31
CA LYS A 244 -10.79 22.97 -14.08
C LYS A 244 -9.38 23.49 -13.82
N LEU A 245 -8.96 23.52 -12.55
CA LEU A 245 -7.61 23.93 -12.17
C LEU A 245 -6.53 23.02 -12.76
N LEU A 246 -6.73 21.71 -12.76
CA LEU A 246 -5.83 20.75 -13.39
C LEU A 246 -5.72 21.01 -14.91
N ASN A 247 -6.84 21.22 -15.60
CA ASN A 247 -6.83 21.57 -17.01
C ASN A 247 -6.11 22.91 -17.25
N GLU A 248 -6.30 23.91 -16.42
CA GLU A 248 -5.58 25.19 -16.51
C GLU A 248 -4.07 25.04 -16.34
N ILE A 249 -3.62 24.17 -15.45
CA ILE A 249 -2.20 23.89 -15.26
C ILE A 249 -1.64 23.12 -16.44
N PHE A 250 -2.30 22.04 -16.84
CA PHE A 250 -1.79 21.16 -17.89
C PHE A 250 -1.92 21.72 -19.30
N LYS A 251 -2.77 22.75 -19.54
CA LYS A 251 -2.85 23.40 -20.86
C LYS A 251 -1.54 23.99 -21.36
N TYR A 252 -0.60 24.25 -20.46
CA TYR A 252 0.75 24.70 -20.83
C TYR A 252 1.69 23.57 -21.21
N CYS A 253 1.28 22.32 -21.01
CA CYS A 253 2.04 21.16 -21.46
C CYS A 253 1.94 21.03 -22.99
N PRO A 254 3.06 20.85 -23.72
CA PRO A 254 3.06 20.73 -25.17
C PRO A 254 2.18 19.60 -25.73
N THR A 255 1.94 18.56 -24.94
CA THR A 255 1.11 17.40 -25.32
C THR A 255 -0.30 17.46 -24.71
N TYR A 256 -0.75 18.63 -24.29
CA TYR A 256 -2.05 18.77 -23.63
C TYR A 256 -3.21 18.43 -24.57
N SER A 257 -4.13 17.63 -24.04
CA SER A 257 -5.45 17.39 -24.59
C SER A 257 -6.46 17.46 -23.45
N GLU A 258 -7.48 18.29 -23.60
CA GLU A 258 -8.53 18.45 -22.59
C GLU A 258 -9.30 17.15 -22.39
N GLU A 259 -9.62 16.44 -23.47
CA GLU A 259 -10.30 15.16 -23.43
C GLU A 259 -9.47 14.10 -22.67
N GLU A 260 -8.18 13.98 -23.00
CA GLU A 260 -7.29 13.04 -22.33
C GLU A 260 -7.10 13.40 -20.85
N THR A 261 -6.97 14.69 -20.55
CA THR A 261 -6.86 15.19 -19.17
C THR A 261 -8.11 14.84 -18.37
N ASN A 262 -9.29 15.11 -18.91
CA ASN A 262 -10.56 14.78 -18.27
C ASN A 262 -10.75 13.27 -18.07
N ASN A 263 -10.35 12.46 -19.05
CA ASN A 263 -10.34 11.00 -18.92
C ASN A 263 -9.41 10.52 -17.79
N LYS A 264 -8.20 11.09 -17.71
CA LYS A 264 -7.27 10.81 -16.61
C LYS A 264 -7.85 11.21 -15.26
N ILE A 265 -8.47 12.38 -15.16
CA ILE A 265 -9.14 12.86 -13.95
C ILE A 265 -10.26 11.89 -13.54
N GLN A 266 -11.11 11.45 -14.45
CA GLN A 266 -12.20 10.52 -14.15
C GLN A 266 -11.69 9.14 -13.69
N ILE A 267 -10.69 8.61 -14.39
CA ILE A 267 -10.19 7.26 -14.13
C ILE A 267 -9.30 7.22 -12.87
N LEU A 268 -8.42 8.20 -12.72
CA LEU A 268 -7.36 8.21 -11.73
C LEU A 268 -7.68 9.09 -10.52
N GLY A 269 -8.40 10.20 -10.71
CA GLY A 269 -8.60 11.20 -9.69
C GLY A 269 -9.29 10.72 -8.42
N ARG A 270 -10.16 9.70 -8.52
CA ARG A 270 -10.82 9.07 -7.35
C ARG A 270 -9.95 8.01 -6.68
N LYS A 271 -8.83 7.63 -7.27
CA LYS A 271 -8.03 6.46 -6.90
C LYS A 271 -6.72 6.81 -6.23
N TYR A 272 -6.27 8.05 -6.37
CA TYR A 272 -4.97 8.49 -5.85
C TYR A 272 -5.13 9.43 -4.68
N TYR A 273 -4.36 9.15 -3.64
CA TYR A 273 -4.24 9.99 -2.47
C TYR A 273 -3.08 10.96 -2.64
N PRO A 274 -3.15 12.13 -2.00
CA PRO A 274 -2.01 13.03 -1.96
C PRO A 274 -0.80 12.31 -1.37
N ALA A 275 0.33 12.39 -2.06
CA ALA A 275 1.58 11.86 -1.54
C ALA A 275 2.16 12.79 -0.47
N THR A 276 2.83 12.21 0.53
CA THR A 276 3.55 13.00 1.55
C THR A 276 4.83 13.60 0.98
N PHE A 277 5.27 14.72 1.53
CA PHE A 277 6.52 15.36 1.09
C PHE A 277 7.73 14.44 1.26
N GLY A 278 7.81 13.69 2.36
CA GLY A 278 8.91 12.73 2.55
C GLY A 278 9.00 11.66 1.47
N TYR A 279 7.86 11.21 0.93
CA TYR A 279 7.84 10.35 -0.23
C TYR A 279 8.26 11.07 -1.50
N LEU A 280 7.75 12.29 -1.72
CA LEU A 280 8.01 13.07 -2.93
C LEU A 280 9.49 13.47 -3.04
N TYR A 281 10.13 13.90 -1.94
CA TYR A 281 11.57 14.21 -1.94
C TYR A 281 12.42 13.01 -2.39
N LYS A 282 12.08 11.81 -1.88
CA LYS A 282 12.76 10.57 -2.30
C LYS A 282 12.48 10.22 -3.76
N ALA A 283 11.21 10.34 -4.18
CA ALA A 283 10.79 9.95 -5.53
C ALA A 283 11.39 10.88 -6.63
N TYR A 284 11.65 12.14 -6.29
CA TYR A 284 12.22 13.13 -7.22
C TYR A 284 13.72 13.38 -7.01
N ASP A 285 14.35 12.65 -6.10
CA ASP A 285 15.77 12.82 -5.74
C ASP A 285 16.12 14.27 -5.38
N LEU A 286 15.29 14.87 -4.52
CA LEU A 286 15.43 16.24 -4.04
C LEU A 286 15.82 16.27 -2.56
N GLU A 287 16.61 17.25 -2.17
CA GLU A 287 16.88 17.52 -0.77
C GLU A 287 15.61 18.01 -0.05
N GLN A 288 15.34 17.44 1.12
CA GLN A 288 14.20 17.83 1.94
C GLN A 288 14.41 19.23 2.52
N GLU A 289 13.43 20.08 2.33
CA GLU A 289 13.40 21.41 2.91
C GLU A 289 13.07 21.34 4.40
N ALA A 290 13.93 21.92 5.23
CA ALA A 290 13.85 21.80 6.70
C ALA A 290 12.54 22.38 7.31
N TRP A 291 11.84 23.24 6.57
CA TRP A 291 10.59 23.88 7.02
C TRP A 291 9.34 23.12 6.56
N ILE A 292 9.49 22.03 5.82
CA ILE A 292 8.41 21.15 5.37
C ILE A 292 8.37 19.91 6.26
N ASP A 293 7.18 19.62 6.81
CA ASP A 293 6.94 18.34 7.50
C ASP A 293 6.94 17.21 6.47
N PRO A 294 7.83 16.21 6.60
CA PRO A 294 7.88 15.07 5.69
C PRO A 294 6.58 14.24 5.66
N ASN A 295 5.76 14.31 6.70
CA ASN A 295 4.49 13.60 6.77
C ASN A 295 3.31 14.44 6.22
N GLU A 296 3.53 15.72 5.94
CA GLU A 296 2.52 16.59 5.33
C GLU A 296 2.34 16.22 3.85
N THR A 297 1.11 16.25 3.36
CA THR A 297 0.81 16.10 1.93
C THR A 297 0.71 17.45 1.23
N GLY A 298 0.81 17.46 -0.10
CA GLY A 298 0.65 18.71 -0.87
C GLY A 298 -0.67 19.43 -0.62
N LEU A 299 -1.76 18.68 -0.38
CA LEU A 299 -3.06 19.26 -0.06
C LEU A 299 -3.10 19.85 1.36
N GLN A 300 -2.53 19.17 2.33
CA GLN A 300 -2.41 19.68 3.71
C GLN A 300 -1.60 20.98 3.75
N PHE A 301 -0.47 20.96 3.04
CA PHE A 301 0.38 22.14 2.88
C PHE A 301 -0.41 23.31 2.29
N LEU A 302 -1.17 23.08 1.23
CA LEU A 302 -2.01 24.10 0.60
C LEU A 302 -3.05 24.66 1.58
N ILE A 303 -3.76 23.80 2.29
CA ILE A 303 -4.75 24.18 3.31
C ILE A 303 -4.10 25.05 4.39
N ARG A 304 -2.95 24.63 4.92
CA ARG A 304 -2.20 25.37 5.94
C ARG A 304 -1.76 26.74 5.44
N LYS A 305 -1.22 26.83 4.23
CA LYS A 305 -0.76 28.08 3.61
C LYS A 305 -1.89 29.05 3.26
N LEU A 306 -3.08 28.53 3.03
CA LEU A 306 -4.28 29.35 2.82
C LEU A 306 -4.86 29.89 4.13
N GLY A 307 -4.28 29.52 5.29
CA GLY A 307 -4.75 29.94 6.59
C GLY A 307 -6.15 29.42 6.92
N ILE A 308 -6.47 28.22 6.38
CA ILE A 308 -7.73 27.55 6.65
C ILE A 308 -7.66 27.01 8.07
N ASP A 309 -8.38 27.67 8.99
CA ASP A 309 -8.42 27.27 10.39
C ASP A 309 -9.27 26.01 10.52
N ILE A 310 -8.60 24.93 10.90
CA ILE A 310 -9.18 23.61 10.99
C ILE A 310 -9.50 23.37 12.46
N LYS A 311 -10.76 23.53 12.86
CA LYS A 311 -11.18 23.17 14.21
C LYS A 311 -11.15 21.67 14.40
N GLU A 312 -10.55 21.21 15.49
CA GLU A 312 -10.26 19.80 15.81
C GLU A 312 -11.47 18.85 15.88
N GLU A 313 -12.70 19.35 15.82
CA GLU A 313 -13.88 18.54 16.10
C GLU A 313 -14.47 17.76 14.93
N GLU A 314 -14.10 18.05 13.69
CA GLU A 314 -14.57 17.25 12.53
C GLU A 314 -13.59 17.25 11.38
N LEU A 315 -12.65 16.33 11.36
CA LEU A 315 -11.85 16.03 10.18
C LEU A 315 -12.47 14.89 9.37
N ARG A 316 -13.61 15.15 8.70
CA ARG A 316 -13.97 14.40 7.51
C ARG A 316 -13.67 15.28 6.31
N LEU A 317 -12.46 15.18 5.80
CA LEU A 317 -12.13 15.75 4.50
C LEU A 317 -12.68 14.81 3.43
N ASN A 318 -13.93 15.04 3.06
CA ASN A 318 -14.52 14.31 1.96
C ASN A 318 -14.18 14.97 0.62
N GLU A 319 -14.27 16.26 0.50
CA GLU A 319 -13.85 17.03 -0.69
C GLU A 319 -13.47 18.46 -0.30
N VAL A 320 -12.32 18.92 -0.73
CA VAL A 320 -12.00 20.35 -0.78
C VAL A 320 -12.49 20.87 -2.11
N SER A 321 -13.38 21.84 -2.09
CA SER A 321 -14.02 22.33 -3.30
C SER A 321 -13.60 23.77 -3.61
N LEU A 322 -13.11 24.02 -4.82
CA LEU A 322 -12.97 25.34 -5.41
C LEU A 322 -14.26 25.70 -6.14
N THR A 323 -14.95 26.76 -5.71
CA THR A 323 -16.12 27.29 -6.41
C THR A 323 -15.70 28.05 -7.68
N ALA A 324 -16.66 28.36 -8.56
CA ALA A 324 -16.41 29.16 -9.75
C ALA A 324 -15.80 30.54 -9.43
N ASP A 325 -16.03 31.07 -8.23
CA ASP A 325 -15.48 32.33 -7.72
C ASP A 325 -14.17 32.17 -6.95
N CYS A 326 -13.48 31.03 -7.13
CA CYS A 326 -12.25 30.67 -6.43
C CYS A 326 -12.39 30.62 -4.89
N SER A 327 -13.57 30.32 -4.35
CA SER A 327 -13.74 30.00 -2.94
C SER A 327 -13.50 28.51 -2.69
N ILE A 328 -12.83 28.20 -1.58
CA ILE A 328 -12.59 26.82 -1.15
C ILE A 328 -13.67 26.45 -0.14
N THR A 329 -14.42 25.42 -0.45
CA THR A 329 -15.41 24.84 0.47
C THR A 329 -15.06 23.40 0.76
N ILE A 330 -15.06 23.01 2.02
CA ILE A 330 -14.87 21.60 2.41
C ILE A 330 -16.24 20.93 2.50
N LYS A 331 -16.42 19.87 1.73
CA LYS A 331 -17.60 19.00 1.84
C LYS A 331 -17.33 17.82 2.76
N LYS A 332 -18.32 17.50 3.58
CA LYS A 332 -18.30 16.38 4.54
C LYS A 332 -18.31 15.06 3.82
N GLU A 333 -17.22 14.47 3.44
CA GLU A 333 -17.14 13.05 3.07
C GLU A 333 -15.79 12.56 2.56
N ILE A 334 -14.63 13.10 2.95
CA ILE A 334 -13.32 12.53 2.62
C ILE A 334 -12.70 11.91 3.87
N ASN A 335 -12.67 10.61 3.90
CA ASN A 335 -12.06 9.85 4.98
C ASN A 335 -10.59 9.48 4.70
N TYR A 336 -9.78 10.28 3.99
CA TYR A 336 -8.49 9.73 3.56
C TYR A 336 -7.38 10.74 3.23
N LEU A 337 -7.27 11.83 3.99
CA LEU A 337 -6.16 12.76 3.74
C LEU A 337 -4.99 12.64 4.70
N PHE A 338 -5.02 11.68 5.61
CA PHE A 338 -4.03 11.61 6.69
C PHE A 338 -3.56 10.18 7.02
N SER A 339 -3.46 9.29 6.04
CA SER A 339 -2.79 7.99 6.20
C SER A 339 -1.45 7.97 5.51
#